data_1211af74bb687c2ab14b3ccb2e687218
#
_entry.id   1211af74bb687c2ab14b3ccb2e687218
#
_cell.length_a   1.000
_cell.length_b   1.000
_cell.length_c   1.000
_cell.angle_alpha   90.00
_cell.angle_beta   90.00
_cell.angle_gamma   90.00
#
_symmetry.space_group_name_H-M   'P 1'
#
loop_
_entity.id
_entity.type
_entity.pdbx_description
1 polymer ?
#
loop_
_entity_poly.entity_id
_entity_poly.type
_entity_poly.pdbx_seq_one_letter_code
_entity_poly.pdbx_strand_id
1 'polypeptide(L)'
;VAVKTPHQNVTFESSGTQAHGYLALPESGKGPGVIVIQEWWGLTDHIRDIADRLAAQGFVALAPDLYGGAITHDGEEAGQMMSQLPEERGAELLSGAVDYLLASESVTSTKLGTIGFCMGGGFVLQLAAQQGEKISAAVPFYGVGQGVPNDFSGVRAAVQGHYANFDDLYPVADAKAQEEQIRLESGAEVQYFYYDGKHAFHNDENPAGNYDAQLATLAWQRAVDFLRQKAS
;
A
#
# COMPACT_ATOMS: atom_id res chain seq x y z
N VAL A 1 -14.44 -24.12 4.60
CA VAL A 1 -13.14 -23.89 3.97
C VAL A 1 -13.35 -22.77 2.96
N ALA A 2 -12.82 -21.58 3.22
CA ALA A 2 -12.89 -20.48 2.27
C ALA A 2 -12.16 -20.89 0.97
N VAL A 3 -12.83 -20.78 -0.16
CA VAL A 3 -12.23 -21.07 -1.46
C VAL A 3 -11.28 -19.92 -1.78
N LYS A 4 -9.98 -20.23 -1.88
CA LYS A 4 -8.99 -19.23 -2.32
C LYS A 4 -9.30 -18.78 -3.74
N THR A 5 -9.29 -17.47 -3.97
CA THR A 5 -9.37 -16.93 -5.33
C THR A 5 -8.03 -17.16 -6.06
N PRO A 6 -7.98 -17.06 -7.41
CA PRO A 6 -6.72 -17.15 -8.16
C PRO A 6 -5.65 -16.15 -7.72
N HIS A 7 -6.04 -15.05 -7.09
CA HIS A 7 -5.14 -14.00 -6.61
C HIS A 7 -4.62 -14.23 -5.18
N GLN A 8 -5.09 -15.28 -4.50
CA GLN A 8 -4.68 -15.60 -3.14
C GLN A 8 -3.82 -16.87 -3.14
N ASN A 9 -2.61 -16.82 -2.58
CA ASN A 9 -1.72 -17.97 -2.45
C ASN A 9 -1.25 -18.23 -1.01
N VAL A 10 -1.58 -17.33 -0.07
CA VAL A 10 -1.20 -17.42 1.34
C VAL A 10 -2.40 -17.15 2.24
N THR A 11 -2.39 -17.79 3.40
CA THR A 11 -3.34 -17.57 4.48
C THR A 11 -2.56 -17.25 5.76
N PHE A 12 -3.01 -16.26 6.50
CA PHE A 12 -2.42 -15.85 7.77
C PHE A 12 -3.50 -15.52 8.80
N GLU A 13 -3.12 -15.45 10.06
CA GLU A 13 -4.04 -15.09 11.13
C GLU A 13 -4.08 -13.56 11.31
N SER A 14 -5.26 -13.03 11.54
CA SER A 14 -5.47 -11.63 11.90
C SER A 14 -6.64 -11.50 12.86
N SER A 15 -6.39 -11.01 14.07
CA SER A 15 -7.41 -10.77 15.12
C SER A 15 -8.31 -12.01 15.37
N GLY A 16 -7.71 -13.21 15.43
CA GLY A 16 -8.44 -14.47 15.68
C GLY A 16 -9.25 -14.98 14.48
N THR A 17 -9.07 -14.42 13.30
CA THR A 17 -9.70 -14.86 12.05
C THR A 17 -8.65 -15.13 10.97
N GLN A 18 -9.00 -16.00 10.01
CA GLN A 18 -8.16 -16.23 8.85
C GLN A 18 -8.29 -15.08 7.85
N ALA A 19 -7.14 -14.54 7.45
CA ALA A 19 -6.99 -13.59 6.37
C ALA A 19 -6.22 -14.24 5.20
N HIS A 20 -6.36 -13.69 4.02
CA HIS A 20 -5.76 -14.20 2.80
C HIS A 20 -4.99 -13.08 2.08
N GLY A 21 -4.08 -13.46 1.21
CA GLY A 21 -3.35 -12.52 0.39
C GLY A 21 -2.51 -13.20 -0.68
N TYR A 22 -1.74 -12.39 -1.38
CA TYR A 22 -0.77 -12.82 -2.37
C TYR A 22 0.65 -12.53 -1.86
N LEU A 23 1.44 -13.58 -1.73
CA LEU A 23 2.84 -13.51 -1.32
C LEU A 23 3.73 -13.77 -2.54
N ALA A 24 4.61 -12.82 -2.84
CA ALA A 24 5.64 -12.94 -3.86
C ALA A 24 7.03 -13.01 -3.19
N LEU A 25 7.80 -14.02 -3.54
CA LEU A 25 9.15 -14.22 -3.02
C LEU A 25 10.19 -13.88 -4.10
N PRO A 26 11.32 -13.27 -3.74
CA PRO A 26 12.43 -13.09 -4.66
C PRO A 26 13.05 -14.44 -5.04
N GLU A 27 13.82 -14.49 -6.12
CA GLU A 27 14.51 -15.70 -6.58
C GLU A 27 15.38 -16.35 -5.48
N SER A 28 16.01 -15.52 -4.63
CA SER A 28 16.77 -15.97 -3.46
C SER A 28 15.93 -16.62 -2.37
N GLY A 29 14.60 -16.50 -2.43
CA GLY A 29 13.65 -16.94 -1.39
C GLY A 29 13.64 -16.07 -0.13
N LYS A 30 14.50 -15.07 -0.02
CA LYS A 30 14.63 -14.21 1.16
C LYS A 30 14.91 -12.75 0.77
N GLY A 31 14.42 -11.83 1.57
CA GLY A 31 14.65 -10.40 1.38
C GLY A 31 13.94 -9.53 2.40
N PRO A 32 14.12 -8.20 2.35
CA PRO A 32 13.35 -7.28 3.18
C PRO A 32 11.86 -7.39 2.90
N GLY A 33 11.04 -7.26 3.95
CA GLY A 33 9.59 -7.41 3.84
C GLY A 33 8.88 -6.10 3.45
N VAL A 34 7.90 -6.21 2.55
CA VAL A 34 7.05 -5.09 2.11
C VAL A 34 5.59 -5.51 2.07
N ILE A 35 4.71 -4.70 2.67
CA ILE A 35 3.25 -4.83 2.54
C ILE A 35 2.79 -4.00 1.34
N VAL A 36 2.02 -4.61 0.43
CA VAL A 36 1.41 -3.96 -0.74
C VAL A 36 -0.09 -3.82 -0.51
N ILE A 37 -0.62 -2.60 -0.52
CA ILE A 37 -2.01 -2.35 -0.18
C ILE A 37 -2.80 -1.95 -1.42
N GLN A 38 -3.89 -2.69 -1.67
CA GLN A 38 -4.78 -2.60 -2.82
C GLN A 38 -5.49 -1.26 -2.96
N GLU A 39 -5.93 -0.98 -4.17
CA GLU A 39 -6.90 0.06 -4.46
C GLU A 39 -8.34 -0.40 -4.10
N TRP A 40 -9.32 0.46 -4.32
CA TRP A 40 -10.73 0.13 -4.11
C TRP A 40 -11.27 -0.97 -5.04
N TRP A 41 -10.50 -1.36 -6.06
CA TRP A 41 -10.85 -2.43 -7.00
C TRP A 41 -10.69 -3.85 -6.43
N GLY A 42 -10.00 -4.00 -5.32
CA GLY A 42 -9.64 -5.30 -4.72
C GLY A 42 -8.20 -5.73 -5.01
N LEU A 43 -7.90 -6.97 -4.69
CA LEU A 43 -6.61 -7.60 -5.01
C LEU A 43 -6.59 -8.00 -6.49
N THR A 44 -6.42 -7.01 -7.37
CA THR A 44 -6.42 -7.16 -8.83
C THR A 44 -5.11 -7.74 -9.38
N ASP A 45 -5.08 -8.01 -10.69
CA ASP A 45 -3.84 -8.39 -11.39
C ASP A 45 -2.78 -7.30 -11.30
N HIS A 46 -3.17 -6.02 -11.33
CA HIS A 46 -2.26 -4.90 -11.12
C HIS A 46 -1.56 -4.98 -9.76
N ILE A 47 -2.29 -5.21 -8.67
CA ILE A 47 -1.71 -5.30 -7.32
C ILE A 47 -0.83 -6.54 -7.16
N ARG A 48 -1.21 -7.67 -7.76
CA ARG A 48 -0.33 -8.85 -7.84
C ARG A 48 0.97 -8.54 -8.57
N ASP A 49 0.87 -7.87 -9.73
CA ASP A 49 2.05 -7.47 -10.53
C ASP A 49 2.98 -6.54 -9.73
N ILE A 50 2.44 -5.63 -8.94
CA ILE A 50 3.24 -4.80 -8.02
C ILE A 50 4.04 -5.68 -7.04
N ALA A 51 3.41 -6.68 -6.44
CA ALA A 51 4.09 -7.61 -5.54
C ALA A 51 5.18 -8.43 -6.26
N ASP A 52 4.88 -8.94 -7.46
CA ASP A 52 5.83 -9.68 -8.29
C ASP A 52 7.02 -8.80 -8.71
N ARG A 53 6.77 -7.55 -9.08
CA ARG A 53 7.82 -6.58 -9.43
C ARG A 53 8.71 -6.23 -8.25
N LEU A 54 8.14 -6.11 -7.03
CA LEU A 54 8.94 -5.94 -5.81
C LEU A 54 9.78 -7.19 -5.52
N ALA A 55 9.22 -8.37 -5.69
CA ALA A 55 9.98 -9.63 -5.54
C ALA A 55 11.14 -9.71 -6.54
N ALA A 56 10.94 -9.29 -7.79
CA ALA A 56 12.01 -9.19 -8.79
C ALA A 56 13.12 -8.19 -8.39
N GLN A 57 12.82 -7.23 -7.50
CA GLN A 57 13.78 -6.28 -6.92
C GLN A 57 14.43 -6.78 -5.62
N GLY A 58 14.11 -8.01 -5.18
CA GLY A 58 14.70 -8.66 -4.01
C GLY A 58 13.89 -8.53 -2.72
N PHE A 59 12.67 -8.01 -2.76
CA PHE A 59 11.81 -7.91 -1.59
C PHE A 59 10.92 -9.16 -1.43
N VAL A 60 10.55 -9.46 -0.20
CA VAL A 60 9.42 -10.35 0.13
C VAL A 60 8.17 -9.48 0.20
N ALA A 61 7.28 -9.62 -0.77
CA ALA A 61 6.11 -8.74 -0.90
C ALA A 61 4.82 -9.49 -0.58
N LEU A 62 4.04 -8.98 0.37
CA LEU A 62 2.72 -9.49 0.71
C LEU A 62 1.65 -8.46 0.37
N ALA A 63 0.71 -8.83 -0.49
CA ALA A 63 -0.50 -8.08 -0.77
C ALA A 63 -1.69 -8.73 -0.05
N PRO A 64 -2.12 -8.21 1.12
CA PRO A 64 -3.30 -8.70 1.82
C PRO A 64 -4.56 -8.44 1.00
N ASP A 65 -5.53 -9.34 1.06
CA ASP A 65 -6.82 -9.19 0.42
C ASP A 65 -7.83 -8.58 1.40
N LEU A 66 -8.11 -7.30 1.25
CA LEU A 66 -9.01 -6.57 2.15
C LEU A 66 -10.49 -6.87 1.88
N TYR A 67 -10.81 -7.46 0.72
CA TYR A 67 -12.20 -7.72 0.31
C TYR A 67 -12.58 -9.20 0.29
N GLY A 68 -11.70 -10.08 0.78
CA GLY A 68 -12.00 -11.50 0.88
C GLY A 68 -12.22 -12.20 -0.47
N GLY A 69 -11.57 -11.74 -1.51
CA GLY A 69 -11.62 -12.30 -2.87
C GLY A 69 -12.45 -11.51 -3.87
N ALA A 70 -13.20 -10.49 -3.43
CA ALA A 70 -13.97 -9.65 -4.34
C ALA A 70 -13.06 -8.71 -5.14
N ILE A 71 -13.29 -8.64 -6.45
CA ILE A 71 -12.57 -7.78 -7.39
C ILE A 71 -13.58 -7.19 -8.38
N THR A 72 -13.42 -5.92 -8.71
CA THR A 72 -14.23 -5.27 -9.74
C THR A 72 -13.40 -4.27 -10.55
N HIS A 73 -13.88 -3.92 -11.74
CA HIS A 73 -13.41 -2.79 -12.55
C HIS A 73 -14.55 -1.79 -12.84
N ASP A 74 -15.69 -1.98 -12.17
CA ASP A 74 -16.82 -1.06 -12.19
C ASP A 74 -16.76 -0.09 -11.00
N GLY A 75 -16.80 1.22 -11.27
CA GLY A 75 -16.61 2.25 -10.24
C GLY A 75 -17.75 2.32 -9.22
N GLU A 76 -18.99 2.01 -9.59
CA GLU A 76 -20.12 1.98 -8.66
C GLU A 76 -19.98 0.79 -7.70
N GLU A 77 -19.66 -0.39 -8.23
CA GLU A 77 -19.41 -1.58 -7.43
C GLU A 77 -18.21 -1.39 -6.50
N ALA A 78 -17.10 -0.81 -7.00
CA ALA A 78 -15.93 -0.50 -6.19
C ALA A 78 -16.27 0.45 -5.03
N GLY A 79 -17.06 1.49 -5.29
CA GLY A 79 -17.55 2.40 -4.25
C GLY A 79 -18.38 1.69 -3.18
N GLN A 80 -19.22 0.73 -3.57
CA GLN A 80 -19.99 -0.09 -2.63
C GLN A 80 -19.07 -0.98 -1.79
N MET A 81 -18.11 -1.68 -2.43
CA MET A 81 -17.13 -2.53 -1.75
C MET A 81 -16.30 -1.73 -0.74
N MET A 82 -15.83 -0.55 -1.14
CA MET A 82 -15.07 0.35 -0.27
C MET A 82 -15.90 0.82 0.93
N SER A 83 -17.18 1.17 0.72
CA SER A 83 -18.07 1.61 1.81
C SER A 83 -18.42 0.49 2.80
N GLN A 84 -18.30 -0.77 2.37
CA GLN A 84 -18.54 -1.96 3.19
C GLN A 84 -17.30 -2.43 3.96
N LEU A 85 -16.14 -1.83 3.73
CA LEU A 85 -14.90 -2.08 4.48
C LEU A 85 -14.77 -1.03 5.59
N PRO A 86 -15.08 -1.34 6.87
CA PRO A 86 -14.77 -0.45 7.97
C PRO A 86 -13.27 -0.23 8.08
N GLU A 87 -12.84 1.01 8.34
CA GLU A 87 -11.40 1.33 8.45
C GLU A 87 -10.69 0.50 9.51
N GLU A 88 -11.35 0.26 10.65
CA GLU A 88 -10.85 -0.62 11.72
C GLU A 88 -10.61 -2.06 11.22
N ARG A 89 -11.51 -2.58 10.39
CA ARG A 89 -11.33 -3.93 9.83
C ARG A 89 -10.16 -3.98 8.85
N GLY A 90 -10.00 -2.97 8.02
CA GLY A 90 -8.82 -2.84 7.16
C GLY A 90 -7.53 -2.78 7.96
N ALA A 91 -7.50 -1.97 9.01
CA ALA A 91 -6.36 -1.82 9.91
C ALA A 91 -6.01 -3.14 10.63
N GLU A 92 -7.01 -3.90 11.10
CA GLU A 92 -6.81 -5.21 11.71
C GLU A 92 -6.16 -6.21 10.74
N LEU A 93 -6.71 -6.32 9.52
CA LEU A 93 -6.17 -7.21 8.49
C LEU A 93 -4.71 -6.87 8.16
N LEU A 94 -4.39 -5.60 8.03
CA LEU A 94 -3.04 -5.13 7.76
C LEU A 94 -2.09 -5.36 8.95
N SER A 95 -2.55 -5.21 10.17
CA SER A 95 -1.78 -5.56 11.38
C SER A 95 -1.40 -7.04 11.39
N GLY A 96 -2.34 -7.93 11.08
CA GLY A 96 -2.07 -9.35 10.95
C GLY A 96 -1.05 -9.67 9.85
N ALA A 97 -1.10 -8.96 8.72
CA ALA A 97 -0.12 -9.09 7.66
C ALA A 97 1.29 -8.65 8.09
N VAL A 98 1.40 -7.58 8.88
CA VAL A 98 2.68 -7.14 9.48
C VAL A 98 3.26 -8.22 10.37
N ASP A 99 2.46 -8.76 11.28
CA ASP A 99 2.91 -9.80 12.20
C ASP A 99 3.31 -11.09 11.46
N TYR A 100 2.56 -11.46 10.43
CA TYR A 100 2.89 -12.60 9.57
C TYR A 100 4.24 -12.43 8.88
N LEU A 101 4.51 -11.28 8.24
CA LEU A 101 5.78 -11.04 7.58
C LEU A 101 6.96 -11.00 8.55
N LEU A 102 6.80 -10.31 9.69
CA LEU A 102 7.87 -10.22 10.70
C LEU A 102 8.20 -11.58 11.34
N ALA A 103 7.25 -12.52 11.35
CA ALA A 103 7.47 -13.89 11.81
C ALA A 103 8.01 -14.83 10.71
N SER A 104 8.04 -14.40 9.45
CA SER A 104 8.44 -15.22 8.31
C SER A 104 9.96 -15.38 8.25
N GLU A 105 10.44 -16.63 8.10
CA GLU A 105 11.87 -16.91 7.87
C GLU A 105 12.41 -16.38 6.53
N SER A 106 11.52 -16.03 5.60
CA SER A 106 11.87 -15.41 4.32
C SER A 106 12.17 -13.92 4.45
N VAL A 107 11.71 -13.26 5.52
CA VAL A 107 11.95 -11.83 5.75
C VAL A 107 13.25 -11.62 6.51
N THR A 108 14.16 -10.84 5.93
CA THR A 108 15.49 -10.57 6.49
C THR A 108 15.56 -9.27 7.28
N SER A 109 14.62 -8.34 7.05
CA SER A 109 14.56 -7.07 7.75
C SER A 109 13.82 -7.20 9.10
N THR A 110 14.18 -6.37 10.07
CA THR A 110 13.51 -6.30 11.38
C THR A 110 12.31 -5.36 11.39
N LYS A 111 12.18 -4.55 10.36
CA LYS A 111 11.07 -3.63 10.11
C LYS A 111 10.61 -3.80 8.67
N LEU A 112 9.39 -3.37 8.36
CA LEU A 112 8.81 -3.54 7.04
C LEU A 112 8.70 -2.20 6.29
N GLY A 113 8.76 -2.30 4.96
CA GLY A 113 8.23 -1.27 4.08
C GLY A 113 6.73 -1.48 3.84
N THR A 114 6.05 -0.42 3.44
CA THR A 114 4.67 -0.50 2.96
C THR A 114 4.46 0.44 1.78
N ILE A 115 3.74 -0.03 0.77
CA ILE A 115 3.37 0.70 -0.44
C ILE A 115 1.89 0.45 -0.72
N GLY A 116 1.17 1.45 -1.16
CA GLY A 116 -0.25 1.30 -1.46
C GLY A 116 -0.78 2.41 -2.34
N PHE A 117 -1.92 2.16 -2.96
CA PHE A 117 -2.43 2.95 -4.07
C PHE A 117 -3.87 3.38 -3.80
N CYS A 118 -4.23 4.64 -4.06
CA CYS A 118 -5.57 5.19 -3.84
C CYS A 118 -6.03 4.97 -2.38
N MET A 119 -7.12 4.25 -2.15
CA MET A 119 -7.54 3.81 -0.82
C MET A 119 -6.38 3.17 -0.05
N GLY A 120 -5.60 2.30 -0.72
CA GLY A 120 -4.42 1.67 -0.13
C GLY A 120 -3.31 2.64 0.25
N GLY A 121 -3.20 3.78 -0.43
CA GLY A 121 -2.27 4.85 -0.04
C GLY A 121 -2.67 5.50 1.30
N GLY A 122 -3.97 5.67 1.55
CA GLY A 122 -4.48 6.08 2.86
C GLY A 122 -4.16 5.05 3.94
N PHE A 123 -4.39 3.77 3.68
CA PHE A 123 -4.07 2.68 4.60
C PHE A 123 -2.56 2.52 4.85
N VAL A 124 -1.68 2.88 3.91
CA VAL A 124 -0.23 2.97 4.16
C VAL A 124 0.07 3.92 5.32
N LEU A 125 -0.53 5.09 5.30
CA LEU A 125 -0.34 6.09 6.35
C LEU A 125 -0.94 5.65 7.69
N GLN A 126 -2.13 5.03 7.66
CA GLN A 126 -2.75 4.46 8.85
C GLN A 126 -1.89 3.35 9.46
N LEU A 127 -1.38 2.43 8.63
CA LEU A 127 -0.52 1.33 9.06
C LEU A 127 0.77 1.87 9.70
N ALA A 128 1.41 2.86 9.07
CA ALA A 128 2.61 3.50 9.61
C ALA A 128 2.35 4.17 10.96
N ALA A 129 1.20 4.84 11.13
CA ALA A 129 0.83 5.48 12.38
C ALA A 129 0.54 4.47 13.50
N GLN A 130 -0.17 3.38 13.17
CA GLN A 130 -0.59 2.39 14.17
C GLN A 130 0.51 1.39 14.54
N GLN A 131 1.36 1.00 13.59
CA GLN A 131 2.42 0.01 13.80
C GLN A 131 3.76 0.63 14.24
N GLY A 132 3.90 1.95 14.14
CA GLY A 132 5.05 2.71 14.64
C GLY A 132 6.38 2.10 14.23
N GLU A 133 7.17 1.64 15.19
CA GLU A 133 8.52 1.11 14.98
C GLU A 133 8.60 -0.14 14.09
N LYS A 134 7.49 -0.84 13.83
CA LYS A 134 7.47 -2.00 12.92
C LYS A 134 7.58 -1.60 11.45
N ILE A 135 7.26 -0.34 11.11
CA ILE A 135 7.31 0.20 9.74
C ILE A 135 8.47 1.19 9.63
N SER A 136 9.37 0.96 8.69
CA SER A 136 10.54 1.82 8.44
C SER A 136 10.37 2.72 7.21
N ALA A 137 9.55 2.30 6.24
CA ALA A 137 9.31 3.02 5.00
C ALA A 137 7.82 2.99 4.65
N ALA A 138 7.22 4.13 4.37
CA ALA A 138 5.82 4.26 3.97
C ALA A 138 5.73 5.00 2.63
N VAL A 139 5.15 4.36 1.61
CA VAL A 139 5.07 4.86 0.24
C VAL A 139 3.61 4.95 -0.21
N PRO A 140 2.88 6.02 0.14
CA PRO A 140 1.52 6.25 -0.34
C PRO A 140 1.53 6.80 -1.77
N PHE A 141 0.73 6.20 -2.66
CA PHE A 141 0.39 6.72 -3.97
C PHE A 141 -1.03 7.30 -3.93
N TYR A 142 -1.16 8.59 -4.25
CA TYR A 142 -2.44 9.33 -4.32
C TYR A 142 -3.45 8.97 -3.22
N GLY A 143 -2.96 8.75 -2.02
CA GLY A 143 -3.74 8.35 -0.84
C GLY A 143 -4.21 9.54 -0.02
N VAL A 144 -5.36 10.10 -0.39
CA VAL A 144 -6.08 11.15 0.35
C VAL A 144 -7.51 10.67 0.56
N GLY A 145 -8.03 10.75 1.77
CA GLY A 145 -9.40 10.31 2.07
C GLY A 145 -9.45 9.02 2.88
N GLN A 146 -10.17 7.98 2.42
CA GLN A 146 -10.38 6.77 3.20
C GLN A 146 -9.04 6.11 3.61
N GLY A 147 -8.99 5.66 4.85
CA GLY A 147 -7.81 5.04 5.44
C GLY A 147 -6.76 6.03 5.95
N VAL A 148 -6.85 7.32 5.63
CA VAL A 148 -5.93 8.33 6.17
C VAL A 148 -6.24 8.58 7.65
N PRO A 149 -5.27 8.44 8.57
CA PRO A 149 -5.51 8.71 9.98
C PRO A 149 -5.68 10.20 10.26
N ASN A 150 -6.40 10.52 11.32
CA ASN A 150 -6.53 11.89 11.81
C ASN A 150 -5.32 12.38 12.65
N ASP A 151 -4.47 11.45 13.06
CA ASP A 151 -3.29 11.70 13.91
C ASP A 151 -2.10 10.91 13.39
N PHE A 152 -1.05 11.62 13.01
CA PHE A 152 0.21 11.05 12.51
C PHE A 152 1.31 10.96 13.58
N SER A 153 1.03 11.31 14.83
CA SER A 153 2.03 11.31 15.91
C SER A 153 2.68 9.93 16.14
N GLY A 154 2.00 8.85 15.75
CA GLY A 154 2.52 7.47 15.82
C GLY A 154 3.48 7.08 14.70
N VAL A 155 3.58 7.86 13.62
CA VAL A 155 4.46 7.54 12.47
C VAL A 155 5.93 7.60 12.89
N ARG A 156 6.66 6.51 12.65
CA ARG A 156 8.12 6.40 12.83
C ARG A 156 8.84 6.11 11.52
N ALA A 157 8.10 5.72 10.50
CA ALA A 157 8.59 5.46 9.17
C ALA A 157 9.04 6.75 8.49
N ALA A 158 10.07 6.66 7.64
CA ALA A 158 10.27 7.66 6.60
C ALA A 158 9.13 7.55 5.57
N VAL A 159 8.62 8.67 5.07
CA VAL A 159 7.46 8.71 4.16
C VAL A 159 7.86 9.33 2.83
N GLN A 160 7.61 8.59 1.74
CA GLN A 160 7.75 9.11 0.38
C GLN A 160 6.43 8.99 -0.36
N GLY A 161 5.75 10.11 -0.60
CA GLY A 161 4.46 10.15 -1.28
C GLY A 161 4.55 10.45 -2.77
N HIS A 162 3.62 9.90 -3.55
CA HIS A 162 3.51 10.11 -4.99
C HIS A 162 2.09 10.56 -5.34
N TYR A 163 1.93 11.82 -5.72
CA TYR A 163 0.63 12.48 -5.89
C TYR A 163 0.51 13.17 -7.25
N ALA A 164 -0.71 13.35 -7.73
CA ALA A 164 -1.00 13.97 -9.01
C ALA A 164 -1.39 15.44 -8.83
N ASN A 165 -0.84 16.34 -9.68
CA ASN A 165 -1.19 17.74 -9.70
C ASN A 165 -2.62 17.99 -10.21
N PHE A 166 -3.12 17.11 -11.10
CA PHE A 166 -4.44 17.20 -11.73
C PHE A 166 -5.36 16.07 -11.28
N ASP A 167 -5.24 15.67 -10.00
CA ASP A 167 -6.14 14.68 -9.40
C ASP A 167 -7.57 15.21 -9.41
N ASP A 168 -8.48 14.45 -10.03
CA ASP A 168 -9.87 14.81 -10.22
C ASP A 168 -10.78 14.36 -9.07
N LEU A 169 -10.24 13.56 -8.13
CA LEU A 169 -10.94 13.14 -6.91
C LEU A 169 -10.53 13.99 -5.70
N TYR A 170 -9.24 14.32 -5.59
CA TYR A 170 -8.70 15.04 -4.44
C TYR A 170 -7.80 16.19 -4.91
N PRO A 171 -8.11 17.45 -4.54
CA PRO A 171 -7.25 18.59 -4.86
C PRO A 171 -5.81 18.37 -4.36
N VAL A 172 -4.83 18.74 -5.17
CA VAL A 172 -3.41 18.63 -4.79
C VAL A 172 -3.08 19.40 -3.50
N ALA A 173 -3.89 20.40 -3.17
CA ALA A 173 -3.76 21.15 -1.91
C ALA A 173 -3.96 20.26 -0.68
N ASP A 174 -4.84 19.25 -0.76
CA ASP A 174 -5.08 18.31 0.33
C ASP A 174 -3.87 17.39 0.56
N ALA A 175 -3.22 16.94 -0.52
CA ALA A 175 -1.97 16.17 -0.43
C ALA A 175 -0.84 17.01 0.19
N LYS A 176 -0.72 18.29 -0.16
CA LYS A 176 0.26 19.20 0.42
C LYS A 176 0.00 19.47 1.90
N ALA A 177 -1.27 19.63 2.28
CA ALA A 177 -1.65 19.77 3.67
C ALA A 177 -1.34 18.50 4.48
N GLN A 178 -1.60 17.32 3.91
CA GLN A 178 -1.27 16.03 4.51
C GLN A 178 0.25 15.88 4.71
N GLU A 179 1.07 16.21 3.71
CA GLU A 179 2.53 16.18 3.81
C GLU A 179 3.03 17.02 5.00
N GLU A 180 2.52 18.24 5.12
CA GLU A 180 2.91 19.16 6.20
C GLU A 180 2.41 18.66 7.56
N GLN A 181 1.18 18.14 7.64
CA GLN A 181 0.63 17.58 8.87
C GLN A 181 1.47 16.39 9.38
N ILE A 182 1.84 15.45 8.49
CA ILE A 182 2.71 14.33 8.85
C ILE A 182 4.04 14.84 9.41
N ARG A 183 4.66 15.81 8.74
CA ARG A 183 5.94 16.39 9.17
C ARG A 183 5.86 17.02 10.56
N LEU A 184 4.81 17.80 10.82
CA LEU A 184 4.62 18.50 12.08
C LEU A 184 4.29 17.56 13.25
N GLU A 185 3.41 16.58 13.03
CA GLU A 185 2.94 15.70 14.09
C GLU A 185 3.91 14.57 14.42
N SER A 186 4.59 14.00 13.41
CA SER A 186 5.48 12.85 13.62
C SER A 186 6.95 13.21 13.80
N GLY A 187 7.39 14.32 13.24
CA GLY A 187 8.81 14.65 13.11
C GLY A 187 9.59 13.72 12.18
N ALA A 188 8.91 12.85 11.44
CA ALA A 188 9.52 11.91 10.50
C ALA A 188 10.11 12.62 9.28
N GLU A 189 11.00 11.92 8.56
CA GLU A 189 11.44 12.33 7.22
C GLU A 189 10.26 12.16 6.25
N VAL A 190 9.80 13.24 5.63
CA VAL A 190 8.65 13.24 4.72
C VAL A 190 9.01 13.97 3.44
N GLN A 191 8.78 13.32 2.30
CA GLN A 191 8.93 13.90 0.97
C GLN A 191 7.82 13.43 0.06
N TYR A 192 7.05 14.36 -0.50
CA TYR A 192 6.07 14.09 -1.53
C TYR A 192 6.54 14.55 -2.89
N PHE A 193 6.33 13.73 -3.90
CA PHE A 193 6.51 14.06 -5.31
C PHE A 193 5.16 14.32 -5.95
N TYR A 194 5.08 15.40 -6.72
CA TYR A 194 3.88 15.83 -7.40
C TYR A 194 4.10 15.74 -8.92
N TYR A 195 3.24 14.99 -9.60
CA TYR A 195 3.35 14.68 -11.01
C TYR A 195 2.25 15.37 -11.80
N ASP A 196 2.53 15.79 -13.03
CA ASP A 196 1.55 16.40 -13.94
C ASP A 196 0.65 15.33 -14.59
N GLY A 197 0.00 14.55 -13.74
CA GLY A 197 -0.91 13.45 -14.05
C GLY A 197 -2.22 13.57 -13.29
N LYS A 198 -3.07 12.55 -13.46
CA LYS A 198 -4.37 12.42 -12.80
C LYS A 198 -4.35 11.32 -11.73
N HIS A 199 -5.46 11.19 -10.99
CA HIS A 199 -5.64 10.11 -10.02
C HIS A 199 -5.37 8.74 -10.64
N ALA A 200 -4.70 7.84 -9.92
CA ALA A 200 -4.35 6.49 -10.38
C ALA A 200 -3.46 6.41 -11.64
N PHE A 201 -2.59 7.42 -11.86
CA PHE A 201 -1.69 7.45 -13.01
C PHE A 201 -0.74 6.23 -13.12
N HIS A 202 -0.54 5.49 -12.04
CA HIS A 202 0.33 4.31 -11.99
C HIS A 202 -0.39 3.01 -12.37
N ASN A 203 -1.73 2.96 -12.33
CA ASN A 203 -2.49 1.75 -12.58
C ASN A 203 -2.58 1.43 -14.08
N ASP A 204 -1.84 0.42 -14.53
CA ASP A 204 -1.74 0.01 -15.93
C ASP A 204 -2.92 -0.84 -16.43
N GLU A 205 -3.78 -1.38 -15.56
CA GLU A 205 -5.09 -1.89 -15.95
C GLU A 205 -6.01 -0.74 -16.43
N ASN A 206 -5.71 0.48 -15.99
CA ASN A 206 -6.29 1.73 -16.45
C ASN A 206 -7.82 1.81 -16.40
N PRO A 207 -8.49 1.33 -15.34
CA PRO A 207 -9.95 1.34 -15.28
C PRO A 207 -10.55 2.76 -15.28
N ALA A 208 -9.79 3.74 -14.81
CA ALA A 208 -10.17 5.15 -14.79
C ALA A 208 -9.73 5.96 -16.04
N GLY A 209 -8.96 5.35 -16.95
CA GLY A 209 -8.43 6.04 -18.14
C GLY A 209 -7.33 7.05 -17.87
N ASN A 210 -6.65 6.98 -16.72
CA ASN A 210 -5.67 7.98 -16.25
C ASN A 210 -4.22 7.48 -16.24
N TYR A 211 -3.96 6.26 -16.72
CA TYR A 211 -2.62 5.69 -16.75
C TYR A 211 -1.66 6.53 -17.58
N ASP A 212 -0.50 6.81 -17.02
CA ASP A 212 0.61 7.48 -17.70
C ASP A 212 1.90 6.68 -17.50
N ALA A 213 2.38 6.04 -18.55
CA ALA A 213 3.53 5.13 -18.50
C ALA A 213 4.83 5.82 -18.07
N GLN A 214 5.03 7.10 -18.44
CA GLN A 214 6.24 7.84 -18.09
C GLN A 214 6.22 8.22 -16.61
N LEU A 215 5.10 8.74 -16.12
CA LEU A 215 4.94 9.08 -14.71
C LEU A 215 4.98 7.84 -13.83
N ALA A 216 4.32 6.77 -14.25
CA ALA A 216 4.32 5.48 -13.54
C ALA A 216 5.75 4.92 -13.41
N THR A 217 6.54 4.94 -14.49
CA THR A 217 7.92 4.48 -14.48
C THR A 217 8.79 5.30 -13.52
N LEU A 218 8.69 6.63 -13.58
CA LEU A 218 9.45 7.52 -12.73
C LEU A 218 9.09 7.35 -11.23
N ALA A 219 7.79 7.31 -10.94
CA ALA A 219 7.31 7.12 -9.57
C ALA A 219 7.71 5.76 -9.01
N TRP A 220 7.61 4.70 -9.82
CA TRP A 220 8.05 3.36 -9.45
C TRP A 220 9.54 3.28 -9.10
N GLN A 221 10.39 3.87 -9.95
CA GLN A 221 11.84 3.89 -9.69
C GLN A 221 12.16 4.58 -8.37
N ARG A 222 11.54 5.73 -8.10
CA ARG A 222 11.71 6.46 -6.83
C ARG A 222 11.24 5.63 -5.63
N ALA A 223 10.08 4.98 -5.75
CA ALA A 223 9.52 4.15 -4.69
C ALA A 223 10.43 2.94 -4.37
N VAL A 224 10.92 2.23 -5.39
CA VAL A 224 11.82 1.08 -5.21
C VAL A 224 13.14 1.50 -4.58
N ASP A 225 13.75 2.58 -5.05
CA ASP A 225 15.01 3.09 -4.48
C ASP A 225 14.84 3.51 -3.02
N PHE A 226 13.72 4.15 -2.70
CA PHE A 226 13.39 4.52 -1.33
C PHE A 226 13.15 3.30 -0.42
N LEU A 227 12.38 2.32 -0.88
CA LEU A 227 12.16 1.08 -0.14
C LEU A 227 13.48 0.33 0.10
N ARG A 228 14.35 0.26 -0.91
CA ARG A 228 15.67 -0.37 -0.78
C ARG A 228 16.55 0.33 0.25
N GLN A 229 16.46 1.65 0.32
CA GLN A 229 17.23 2.45 1.28
C GLN A 229 16.70 2.32 2.72
N LYS A 230 15.38 2.26 2.90
CA LYS A 230 14.74 2.40 4.21
C LYS A 230 14.18 1.09 4.79
N ALA A 231 13.84 0.11 3.97
CA ALA A 231 13.21 -1.16 4.39
C ALA A 231 14.18 -2.36 4.45
N SER A 232 15.48 -2.12 4.36
CA SER A 232 16.52 -3.16 4.42
C SER A 232 17.02 -3.42 5.84
#